data_f71a90d47a10e0be4040c1f3285bc494
#
_entry.id   f71a90d47a10e0be4040c1f3285bc494
#
_cell.length_a   1.000
_cell.length_b   1.000
_cell.length_c   1.000
_cell.angle_alpha   90.00
_cell.angle_beta   90.00
_cell.angle_gamma   90.00
#
_symmetry.space_group_name_H-M   'P 1'
#
loop_
_entity.id
_entity.type
_entity.pdbx_description
1 polymer ?
#
loop_
_entity_poly.entity_id
_entity_poly.type
_entity_poly.pdbx_seq_one_letter_code
_entity_poly.pdbx_strand_id
1 'polypeptide(L)'
;MSFTVIIPARFDSSRLPGKPLMKISGMTMIERVYAQSKKSHADRVIVATDSKKIFDEVILFGGQACMTSSHHQSGTDRLQEVAKLLDLPPKHIVVNVQGDEPLIPPEAINQVASNLAARDSVGVATLFEPIGNYEDFIDKNVVKVVIDNAGLALLFSRAPVPWPREDIIDNKVNRISVTDLPMRHIGIYAYRISTLNQFVSWPIATLERKELLEQLRFMWYGERIHVDKAVIEVPRGVDTKEDLEDVIKLLTTNL
;
A
#
# COMPACT_ATOMS: atom_id res chain seq x y z
N MET A 1 -14.89 12.66 -8.80
CA MET A 1 -14.05 11.53 -9.26
C MET A 1 -14.60 10.27 -8.60
N SER A 2 -14.87 9.22 -9.39
CA SER A 2 -15.40 7.94 -8.90
C SER A 2 -14.24 6.96 -8.75
N PHE A 3 -14.13 6.28 -7.61
CA PHE A 3 -13.14 5.22 -7.38
C PHE A 3 -13.64 4.18 -6.37
N THR A 4 -13.07 2.99 -6.42
CA THR A 4 -13.38 1.88 -5.52
C THR A 4 -12.14 1.56 -4.67
N VAL A 5 -12.30 1.40 -3.36
CA VAL A 5 -11.27 0.84 -2.48
C VAL A 5 -11.46 -0.68 -2.43
N ILE A 6 -10.37 -1.42 -2.66
CA ILE A 6 -10.31 -2.86 -2.45
C ILE A 6 -9.24 -3.14 -1.40
N ILE A 7 -9.62 -3.91 -0.36
CA ILE A 7 -8.76 -4.28 0.75
C ILE A 7 -8.46 -5.78 0.63
N PRO A 8 -7.29 -6.18 0.08
CA PRO A 8 -6.92 -7.59 0.05
C PRO A 8 -6.60 -8.09 1.46
N ALA A 9 -7.21 -9.21 1.87
CA ALA A 9 -7.00 -9.79 3.17
C ALA A 9 -6.87 -11.32 3.06
N ARG A 10 -5.76 -11.89 3.57
CA ARG A 10 -5.51 -13.33 3.65
C ARG A 10 -5.49 -13.77 5.10
N PHE A 11 -6.03 -14.97 5.37
CA PHE A 11 -5.95 -15.53 6.72
C PHE A 11 -4.52 -15.98 7.06
N ASP A 12 -3.83 -16.55 6.07
CA ASP A 12 -2.48 -17.07 6.22
C ASP A 12 -1.46 -15.93 6.11
N SER A 13 -0.91 -15.56 7.25
CA SER A 13 0.22 -14.65 7.39
C SER A 13 1.35 -15.39 8.09
N SER A 14 2.55 -15.39 7.52
CA SER A 14 3.70 -16.12 8.06
C SER A 14 4.18 -15.57 9.41
N ARG A 15 4.07 -14.26 9.63
CA ARG A 15 4.53 -13.56 10.85
C ARG A 15 3.44 -13.48 11.92
N LEU A 16 2.19 -13.27 11.53
CA LEU A 16 1.03 -13.14 12.40
C LEU A 16 -0.17 -13.92 11.83
N PRO A 17 -0.29 -15.25 12.08
CA PRO A 17 -1.42 -16.03 11.59
C PRO A 17 -2.76 -15.46 12.06
N GLY A 18 -3.73 -15.33 11.14
CA GLY A 18 -5.03 -14.74 11.45
C GLY A 18 -5.01 -13.24 11.70
N LYS A 19 -3.94 -12.52 11.32
CA LYS A 19 -3.74 -11.07 11.49
C LYS A 19 -5.00 -10.23 11.20
N PRO A 20 -5.76 -10.41 10.10
CA PRO A 20 -6.94 -9.60 9.83
C PRO A 20 -8.04 -9.69 10.88
N LEU A 21 -8.12 -10.79 11.62
CA LEU A 21 -9.13 -11.02 12.65
C LEU A 21 -8.64 -10.71 14.08
N MET A 22 -7.38 -10.28 14.24
CA MET A 22 -6.87 -9.84 15.52
C MET A 22 -7.57 -8.57 15.99
N LYS A 23 -7.93 -8.53 17.27
CA LYS A 23 -8.64 -7.39 17.85
C LYS A 23 -7.66 -6.29 18.29
N ILE A 24 -7.99 -5.08 17.90
CA ILE A 24 -7.33 -3.85 18.27
C ILE A 24 -8.38 -2.97 18.98
N SER A 25 -8.32 -2.83 20.30
CA SER A 25 -9.27 -2.05 21.09
C SER A 25 -10.74 -2.36 20.72
N GLY A 26 -11.12 -3.64 20.76
CA GLY A 26 -12.50 -4.11 20.57
C GLY A 26 -12.92 -4.42 19.13
N MET A 27 -12.32 -3.83 18.10
CA MET A 27 -12.59 -4.08 16.68
C MET A 27 -11.53 -4.99 16.08
N THR A 28 -11.87 -5.81 15.06
CA THR A 28 -10.86 -6.56 14.33
C THR A 28 -10.00 -5.63 13.46
N MET A 29 -8.78 -6.05 13.11
CA MET A 29 -7.89 -5.27 12.26
C MET A 29 -8.57 -4.93 10.92
N ILE A 30 -9.20 -5.92 10.28
CA ILE A 30 -9.89 -5.70 9.01
C ILE A 30 -11.08 -4.74 9.14
N GLU A 31 -11.80 -4.78 10.27
CA GLU A 31 -12.89 -3.85 10.57
C GLU A 31 -12.37 -2.41 10.67
N ARG A 32 -11.20 -2.20 11.32
CA ARG A 32 -10.56 -0.88 11.41
C ARG A 32 -10.14 -0.35 10.06
N VAL A 33 -9.45 -1.17 9.26
CA VAL A 33 -9.04 -0.78 7.89
C VAL A 33 -10.27 -0.42 7.05
N TYR A 34 -11.33 -1.24 7.13
CA TYR A 34 -12.60 -0.98 6.44
C TYR A 34 -13.23 0.32 6.91
N ALA A 35 -13.31 0.56 8.23
CA ALA A 35 -13.89 1.78 8.79
C ALA A 35 -13.11 3.04 8.39
N GLN A 36 -11.77 3.00 8.35
CA GLN A 36 -10.96 4.11 7.84
C GLN A 36 -11.20 4.33 6.35
N SER A 37 -11.21 3.27 5.56
CA SER A 37 -11.48 3.34 4.12
C SER A 37 -12.87 3.92 3.81
N LYS A 38 -13.87 3.64 4.63
CA LYS A 38 -15.23 4.19 4.51
C LYS A 38 -15.33 5.70 4.77
N LYS A 39 -14.35 6.29 5.45
CA LYS A 39 -14.27 7.75 5.65
C LYS A 39 -13.70 8.46 4.42
N SER A 40 -13.11 7.74 3.47
CA SER A 40 -12.64 8.30 2.20
C SER A 40 -13.81 8.64 1.28
N HIS A 41 -13.51 9.29 0.15
CA HIS A 41 -14.50 9.61 -0.89
C HIS A 41 -14.77 8.44 -1.86
N ALA A 42 -14.42 7.22 -1.49
CA ALA A 42 -14.66 6.04 -2.32
C ALA A 42 -16.15 5.75 -2.46
N ASP A 43 -16.61 5.45 -3.68
CA ASP A 43 -18.00 5.05 -3.92
C ASP A 43 -18.30 3.68 -3.31
N ARG A 44 -17.27 2.81 -3.27
CA ARG A 44 -17.35 1.46 -2.71
C ARG A 44 -16.08 1.13 -1.94
N VAL A 45 -16.24 0.37 -0.85
CA VAL A 45 -15.15 -0.26 -0.12
C VAL A 45 -15.45 -1.75 -0.02
N ILE A 46 -14.54 -2.59 -0.48
CA ILE A 46 -14.73 -4.05 -0.59
C ILE A 46 -13.52 -4.76 -0.01
N VAL A 47 -13.75 -5.71 0.89
CA VAL A 47 -12.71 -6.63 1.34
C VAL A 47 -12.65 -7.82 0.39
N ALA A 48 -11.48 -8.07 -0.19
CA ALA A 48 -11.21 -9.18 -1.08
C ALA A 48 -10.46 -10.29 -0.34
N THR A 49 -11.06 -11.46 -0.18
CA THR A 49 -10.49 -12.54 0.63
C THR A 49 -10.78 -13.94 0.06
N ASP A 50 -9.89 -14.88 0.34
CA ASP A 50 -10.07 -16.31 0.10
C ASP A 50 -10.51 -17.07 1.36
N SER A 51 -10.63 -16.37 2.48
CA SER A 51 -10.98 -16.95 3.78
C SER A 51 -12.44 -16.73 4.12
N LYS A 52 -13.20 -17.82 4.28
CA LYS A 52 -14.58 -17.77 4.76
C LYS A 52 -14.69 -17.07 6.12
N LYS A 53 -13.71 -17.22 7.01
CA LYS A 53 -13.69 -16.57 8.33
C LYS A 53 -13.62 -15.05 8.21
N ILE A 54 -12.77 -14.55 7.32
CA ILE A 54 -12.65 -13.10 7.08
C ILE A 54 -13.92 -12.58 6.41
N PHE A 55 -14.44 -13.32 5.43
CA PHE A 55 -15.69 -12.97 4.75
C PHE A 55 -16.84 -12.81 5.76
N ASP A 56 -17.05 -13.81 6.62
CA ASP A 56 -18.13 -13.81 7.62
C ASP A 56 -17.98 -12.67 8.62
N GLU A 57 -16.75 -12.37 9.07
CA GLU A 57 -16.46 -11.23 9.93
C GLU A 57 -16.83 -9.90 9.24
N VAL A 58 -16.48 -9.74 7.96
CA VAL A 58 -16.83 -8.52 7.20
C VAL A 58 -18.34 -8.35 7.09
N ILE A 59 -19.07 -9.43 6.82
CA ILE A 59 -20.55 -9.39 6.77
C ILE A 59 -21.13 -9.09 8.15
N LEU A 60 -20.54 -9.64 9.21
CA LEU A 60 -21.01 -9.44 10.59
C LEU A 60 -20.98 -7.96 11.02
N PHE A 61 -19.93 -7.21 10.66
CA PHE A 61 -19.89 -5.77 10.94
C PHE A 61 -20.57 -4.90 9.87
N GLY A 62 -21.29 -5.48 8.90
CA GLY A 62 -22.04 -4.78 7.85
C GLY A 62 -21.19 -4.27 6.68
N GLY A 63 -19.99 -4.80 6.50
CA GLY A 63 -19.10 -4.47 5.40
C GLY A 63 -19.46 -5.23 4.11
N GLN A 64 -18.80 -4.84 3.00
CA GLN A 64 -18.87 -5.55 1.72
C GLN A 64 -17.65 -6.44 1.55
N ALA A 65 -17.85 -7.71 1.23
CA ALA A 65 -16.80 -8.66 0.97
C ALA A 65 -17.00 -9.38 -0.36
N CYS A 66 -15.89 -9.75 -0.99
CA CYS A 66 -15.85 -10.56 -2.21
C CYS A 66 -14.94 -11.77 -1.97
N MET A 67 -15.49 -12.97 -2.18
CA MET A 67 -14.67 -14.19 -2.19
C MET A 67 -13.86 -14.25 -3.48
N THR A 68 -12.58 -14.53 -3.34
CA THR A 68 -11.61 -14.59 -4.43
C THR A 68 -10.81 -15.89 -4.37
N SER A 69 -10.14 -16.22 -5.47
CA SER A 69 -9.32 -17.43 -5.56
C SER A 69 -8.23 -17.49 -4.49
N SER A 70 -8.01 -18.68 -3.91
CA SER A 70 -6.87 -18.96 -3.02
C SER A 70 -5.54 -19.11 -3.78
N HIS A 71 -5.58 -19.22 -5.11
CA HIS A 71 -4.39 -19.41 -5.94
C HIS A 71 -3.62 -18.12 -6.27
N HIS A 72 -4.19 -16.96 -5.92
CA HIS A 72 -3.49 -15.69 -6.12
C HIS A 72 -2.20 -15.62 -5.32
N GLN A 73 -1.12 -15.25 -6.01
CA GLN A 73 0.19 -15.10 -5.38
C GLN A 73 0.38 -13.71 -4.75
N SER A 74 -0.38 -12.71 -5.25
CA SER A 74 -0.25 -11.32 -4.81
C SER A 74 -1.58 -10.67 -4.45
N GLY A 75 -1.50 -9.55 -3.73
CA GLY A 75 -2.66 -8.68 -3.47
C GLY A 75 -3.20 -8.08 -4.76
N THR A 76 -2.33 -7.72 -5.69
CA THR A 76 -2.68 -7.09 -6.97
C THR A 76 -3.50 -8.02 -7.87
N ASP A 77 -3.17 -9.33 -7.93
CA ASP A 77 -3.96 -10.34 -8.64
C ASP A 77 -5.40 -10.41 -8.08
N ARG A 78 -5.53 -10.33 -6.75
CA ARG A 78 -6.81 -10.36 -6.05
C ARG A 78 -7.67 -9.13 -6.36
N LEU A 79 -7.04 -7.96 -6.46
CA LEU A 79 -7.73 -6.73 -6.88
C LEU A 79 -8.30 -6.86 -8.29
N GLN A 80 -7.53 -7.43 -9.22
CA GLN A 80 -7.95 -7.63 -10.60
C GLN A 80 -9.15 -8.57 -10.70
N GLU A 81 -9.15 -9.68 -9.93
CA GLU A 81 -10.31 -10.57 -9.89
C GLU A 81 -11.57 -9.85 -9.43
N VAL A 82 -11.50 -9.08 -8.33
CA VAL A 82 -12.65 -8.29 -7.85
C VAL A 82 -13.10 -7.28 -8.89
N ALA A 83 -12.17 -6.59 -9.54
CA ALA A 83 -12.50 -5.61 -10.59
C ALA A 83 -13.25 -6.27 -11.76
N LYS A 84 -12.84 -7.50 -12.13
CA LYS A 84 -13.49 -8.29 -13.16
C LYS A 84 -14.88 -8.76 -12.73
N LEU A 85 -15.04 -9.25 -11.49
CA LEU A 85 -16.33 -9.70 -10.96
C LEU A 85 -17.35 -8.56 -10.85
N LEU A 86 -16.88 -7.33 -10.65
CA LEU A 86 -17.73 -6.13 -10.59
C LEU A 86 -17.91 -5.45 -11.95
N ASP A 87 -17.35 -6.00 -13.02
CA ASP A 87 -17.39 -5.44 -14.38
C ASP A 87 -16.96 -3.95 -14.42
N LEU A 88 -15.88 -3.62 -13.70
CA LEU A 88 -15.38 -2.25 -13.64
C LEU A 88 -14.75 -1.86 -14.98
N PRO A 89 -15.09 -0.65 -15.51
CA PRO A 89 -14.59 -0.24 -16.81
C PRO A 89 -13.08 0.03 -16.82
N PRO A 90 -12.38 -0.07 -17.97
CA PRO A 90 -10.92 0.01 -18.07
C PRO A 90 -10.27 1.27 -17.45
N LYS A 91 -10.98 2.41 -17.48
CA LYS A 91 -10.51 3.70 -16.93
C LYS A 91 -10.86 3.88 -15.45
N HIS A 92 -11.67 3.02 -14.86
CA HIS A 92 -12.04 3.12 -13.45
C HIS A 92 -10.80 2.98 -12.56
N ILE A 93 -10.78 3.73 -11.46
CA ILE A 93 -9.68 3.75 -10.51
C ILE A 93 -10.01 2.83 -9.34
N VAL A 94 -9.10 1.93 -9.03
CA VAL A 94 -9.11 1.10 -7.82
C VAL A 94 -7.97 1.53 -6.92
N VAL A 95 -8.27 1.78 -5.65
CA VAL A 95 -7.25 2.02 -4.61
C VAL A 95 -7.06 0.74 -3.81
N ASN A 96 -5.81 0.28 -3.75
CA ASN A 96 -5.37 -0.83 -2.91
C ASN A 96 -5.01 -0.31 -1.53
N VAL A 97 -5.81 -0.61 -0.53
CA VAL A 97 -5.51 -0.37 0.88
C VAL A 97 -5.16 -1.70 1.52
N GLN A 98 -3.96 -1.81 2.11
CA GLN A 98 -3.52 -3.07 2.70
C GLN A 98 -4.36 -3.44 3.94
N GLY A 99 -4.68 -4.73 4.07
CA GLY A 99 -5.51 -5.24 5.18
C GLY A 99 -4.85 -5.19 6.57
N ASP A 100 -3.63 -4.66 6.65
CA ASP A 100 -2.82 -4.50 7.86
C ASP A 100 -2.49 -3.03 8.18
N GLU A 101 -3.20 -2.09 7.57
CA GLU A 101 -3.07 -0.64 7.81
C GLU A 101 -4.27 -0.07 8.60
N PRO A 102 -4.47 -0.45 9.87
CA PRO A 102 -5.66 -0.08 10.65
C PRO A 102 -5.77 1.42 10.94
N LEU A 103 -4.70 2.18 10.76
CA LEU A 103 -4.62 3.62 10.97
C LEU A 103 -4.47 4.41 9.66
N ILE A 104 -4.69 3.79 8.50
CA ILE A 104 -4.58 4.48 7.20
C ILE A 104 -5.44 5.75 7.17
N PRO A 105 -4.86 6.94 6.90
CA PRO A 105 -5.63 8.16 6.82
C PRO A 105 -6.52 8.18 5.56
N PRO A 106 -7.81 8.54 5.67
CA PRO A 106 -8.68 8.70 4.50
C PRO A 106 -8.16 9.71 3.47
N GLU A 107 -7.41 10.71 3.95
CA GLU A 107 -6.76 11.74 3.11
C GLU A 107 -5.74 11.12 2.16
N ALA A 108 -4.94 10.16 2.62
CA ALA A 108 -3.97 9.45 1.77
C ALA A 108 -4.68 8.61 0.70
N ILE A 109 -5.81 7.97 1.05
CA ILE A 109 -6.65 7.22 0.10
C ILE A 109 -7.21 8.16 -0.99
N ASN A 110 -7.73 9.32 -0.58
CA ASN A 110 -8.27 10.32 -1.51
C ASN A 110 -7.16 10.92 -2.38
N GLN A 111 -5.98 11.18 -1.79
CA GLN A 111 -4.85 11.76 -2.50
C GLN A 111 -4.36 10.83 -3.62
N VAL A 112 -4.08 9.56 -3.31
CA VAL A 112 -3.53 8.63 -4.33
C VAL A 112 -4.50 8.43 -5.50
N ALA A 113 -5.83 8.38 -5.22
CA ALA A 113 -6.86 8.32 -6.24
C ALA A 113 -6.89 9.58 -7.11
N SER A 114 -6.84 10.78 -6.47
CA SER A 114 -6.84 12.07 -7.16
C SER A 114 -5.60 12.27 -8.02
N ASN A 115 -4.43 11.86 -7.52
CA ASN A 115 -3.17 11.93 -8.24
C ASN A 115 -3.23 11.12 -9.55
N LEU A 116 -3.79 9.91 -9.50
CA LEU A 116 -3.96 9.09 -10.70
C LEU A 116 -5.00 9.69 -11.65
N ALA A 117 -6.12 10.19 -11.13
CA ALA A 117 -7.17 10.78 -11.95
C ALA A 117 -6.69 12.02 -12.74
N ALA A 118 -5.76 12.80 -12.18
CA ALA A 118 -5.20 13.99 -12.80
C ALA A 118 -4.15 13.68 -13.90
N ARG A 119 -3.78 12.40 -14.13
CA ARG A 119 -2.70 12.02 -15.03
C ARG A 119 -3.11 10.89 -15.98
N ASP A 120 -3.52 11.24 -17.19
CA ASP A 120 -3.93 10.24 -18.19
C ASP A 120 -2.78 9.39 -18.73
N SER A 121 -1.53 9.87 -18.59
CA SER A 121 -0.34 9.21 -19.15
C SER A 121 0.25 8.11 -18.27
N VAL A 122 -0.32 7.83 -17.09
CA VAL A 122 0.12 6.79 -16.16
C VAL A 122 -1.04 5.90 -15.73
N GLY A 123 -0.76 4.64 -15.49
CA GLY A 123 -1.76 3.67 -15.03
C GLY A 123 -1.69 3.37 -13.53
N VAL A 124 -0.64 3.87 -12.84
CA VAL A 124 -0.37 3.61 -11.42
C VAL A 124 0.04 4.89 -10.70
N ALA A 125 -0.45 5.09 -9.49
CA ALA A 125 0.02 6.13 -8.58
C ALA A 125 0.25 5.55 -7.18
N THR A 126 1.23 6.13 -6.46
CA THR A 126 1.55 5.81 -5.06
C THR A 126 2.07 7.06 -4.35
N LEU A 127 2.45 6.93 -3.08
CA LEU A 127 2.90 8.04 -2.24
C LEU A 127 4.29 7.79 -1.64
N PHE A 128 4.92 8.86 -1.16
CA PHE A 128 6.14 8.81 -0.38
C PHE A 128 6.10 9.78 0.79
N GLU A 129 7.00 9.57 1.74
CA GLU A 129 7.37 10.50 2.81
C GLU A 129 8.89 10.68 2.85
N PRO A 130 9.40 11.85 3.27
CA PRO A 130 10.83 12.03 3.54
C PRO A 130 11.30 11.09 4.65
N ILE A 131 12.51 10.54 4.52
CA ILE A 131 13.18 9.80 5.59
C ILE A 131 13.96 10.80 6.43
N GLY A 132 13.62 10.90 7.74
CA GLY A 132 14.22 11.88 8.65
C GLY A 132 15.42 11.38 9.46
N ASN A 133 15.76 10.09 9.37
CA ASN A 133 16.84 9.48 10.17
C ASN A 133 17.62 8.42 9.39
N TYR A 134 18.84 8.14 9.85
CA TYR A 134 19.73 7.19 9.18
C TYR A 134 19.30 5.75 9.36
N GLU A 135 18.75 5.41 10.50
CA GLU A 135 18.27 4.07 10.83
C GLU A 135 17.23 3.60 9.83
N ASP A 136 16.24 4.43 9.53
CA ASP A 136 15.23 4.15 8.51
C ASP A 136 15.83 4.11 7.10
N PHE A 137 16.84 4.93 6.81
CA PHE A 137 17.49 4.93 5.50
C PHE A 137 18.19 3.61 5.20
N ILE A 138 18.88 3.02 6.17
CA ILE A 138 19.60 1.75 6.00
C ILE A 138 18.72 0.51 6.25
N ASP A 139 17.54 0.67 6.85
CA ASP A 139 16.63 -0.46 7.11
C ASP A 139 16.07 -1.01 5.79
N LYS A 140 16.34 -2.29 5.52
CA LYS A 140 15.83 -3.02 4.35
C LYS A 140 14.30 -3.17 4.33
N ASN A 141 13.63 -2.99 5.48
CA ASN A 141 12.17 -3.06 5.57
C ASN A 141 11.52 -1.72 5.19
N VAL A 142 12.26 -0.63 5.29
CA VAL A 142 11.86 0.69 4.76
C VAL A 142 12.23 0.73 3.27
N VAL A 143 11.23 0.60 2.41
CA VAL A 143 11.45 0.69 0.96
C VAL A 143 11.72 2.14 0.57
N LYS A 144 12.82 2.37 -0.15
CA LYS A 144 13.16 3.69 -0.70
C LYS A 144 12.57 3.84 -2.09
N VAL A 145 12.23 5.07 -2.44
CA VAL A 145 11.82 5.45 -3.80
C VAL A 145 12.64 6.64 -4.30
N VAL A 146 13.04 6.58 -5.56
CA VAL A 146 13.68 7.68 -6.27
C VAL A 146 12.76 8.10 -7.41
N ILE A 147 12.54 9.41 -7.55
CA ILE A 147 11.65 9.98 -8.56
C ILE A 147 12.38 10.96 -9.47
N ASP A 148 11.84 11.18 -10.65
CA ASP A 148 12.27 12.25 -11.55
C ASP A 148 11.57 13.58 -11.21
N ASN A 149 11.93 14.65 -11.94
CA ASN A 149 11.33 15.97 -11.75
C ASN A 149 9.85 16.07 -12.17
N ALA A 150 9.32 15.05 -12.83
CA ALA A 150 7.90 14.94 -13.18
C ALA A 150 7.08 14.14 -12.14
N GLY A 151 7.73 13.69 -11.06
CA GLY A 151 7.13 12.85 -10.03
C GLY A 151 6.90 11.42 -10.49
N LEU A 152 7.74 10.90 -11.40
CA LEU A 152 7.65 9.52 -11.85
C LEU A 152 8.76 8.69 -11.21
N ALA A 153 8.41 7.49 -10.75
CA ALA A 153 9.38 6.59 -10.13
C ALA A 153 10.49 6.20 -11.11
N LEU A 154 11.74 6.40 -10.69
CA LEU A 154 12.93 5.89 -11.34
C LEU A 154 13.35 4.53 -10.76
N LEU A 155 13.15 4.33 -9.45
CA LEU A 155 13.51 3.10 -8.75
C LEU A 155 12.76 2.98 -7.44
N PHE A 156 12.34 1.75 -7.10
CA PHE A 156 12.02 1.32 -5.73
C PHE A 156 13.06 0.30 -5.30
N SER A 157 13.62 0.43 -4.09
CA SER A 157 14.61 -0.52 -3.59
C SER A 157 14.60 -0.62 -2.07
N ARG A 158 14.98 -1.80 -1.57
CA ARG A 158 15.30 -2.00 -0.15
C ARG A 158 16.70 -1.49 0.21
N ALA A 159 17.57 -1.30 -0.79
CA ALA A 159 18.88 -0.70 -0.60
C ALA A 159 18.77 0.78 -0.20
N PRO A 160 19.77 1.34 0.49
CA PRO A 160 19.84 2.76 0.78
C PRO A 160 20.14 3.56 -0.50
N VAL A 161 19.09 4.06 -1.14
CA VAL A 161 19.15 4.86 -2.37
C VAL A 161 18.35 6.17 -2.23
N PRO A 162 18.82 7.27 -2.84
CA PRO A 162 20.15 7.45 -3.45
C PRO A 162 21.24 7.49 -2.37
N TRP A 163 22.45 7.04 -2.69
CA TRP A 163 23.56 7.11 -1.75
C TRP A 163 24.07 8.54 -1.63
N PRO A 164 23.98 9.19 -0.47
CA PRO A 164 24.44 10.57 -0.26
C PRO A 164 25.97 10.58 -0.11
N ARG A 165 26.70 10.90 -1.18
CA ARG A 165 28.15 10.78 -1.25
C ARG A 165 28.89 11.65 -0.21
N GLU A 166 28.35 12.83 0.11
CA GLU A 166 29.02 13.82 0.95
C GLU A 166 28.49 13.87 2.39
N ASP A 167 27.27 13.34 2.63
CA ASP A 167 26.61 13.44 3.95
C ASP A 167 27.00 12.28 4.89
N ILE A 168 27.65 11.24 4.37
CA ILE A 168 28.12 10.08 5.15
C ILE A 168 29.64 10.17 5.32
N ILE A 169 30.08 10.94 6.31
CA ILE A 169 31.46 10.94 6.79
C ILE A 169 31.50 10.10 8.08
N ASP A 170 32.36 9.06 8.10
CA ASP A 170 32.73 8.26 9.28
C ASP A 170 31.64 7.44 9.98
N ASN A 171 30.68 6.82 9.26
CA ASN A 171 29.62 5.99 9.87
C ASN A 171 28.82 6.69 11.00
N LYS A 172 28.93 8.01 11.11
CA LYS A 172 28.23 8.85 12.08
C LYS A 172 27.43 9.91 11.34
N VAL A 173 26.34 9.48 10.71
CA VAL A 173 25.39 10.41 10.14
C VAL A 173 24.50 10.96 11.25
N ASN A 174 24.89 12.09 11.80
CA ASN A 174 24.10 12.78 12.80
C ASN A 174 22.91 13.56 12.20
N ARG A 175 22.83 13.73 10.90
CA ARG A 175 21.66 14.28 10.17
C ARG A 175 21.81 13.96 8.69
N ILE A 176 20.92 13.13 8.13
CA ILE A 176 20.59 13.25 6.72
C ILE A 176 19.99 14.64 6.60
N SER A 177 20.60 15.50 5.78
CA SER A 177 20.05 16.84 5.50
C SER A 177 18.64 16.63 4.96
N VAL A 178 17.62 17.08 5.70
CA VAL A 178 16.20 16.85 5.40
C VAL A 178 15.78 17.76 4.25
N THR A 179 16.42 17.61 3.11
CA THR A 179 15.95 18.16 1.85
C THR A 179 15.49 16.98 1.01
N ASP A 180 14.20 16.79 0.86
CA ASP A 180 13.47 15.96 -0.12
C ASP A 180 13.98 14.54 -0.45
N LEU A 181 15.19 14.15 -0.08
CA LEU A 181 15.83 12.84 -0.28
C LEU A 181 16.61 12.43 0.98
N PRO A 182 16.58 11.14 1.40
CA PRO A 182 15.88 10.00 0.80
C PRO A 182 14.39 9.95 1.12
N MET A 183 13.63 9.18 0.32
CA MET A 183 12.17 9.08 0.41
C MET A 183 11.76 7.64 0.79
N ARG A 184 10.89 7.50 1.80
CA ARG A 184 10.20 6.25 2.14
C ARG A 184 8.99 6.07 1.24
N HIS A 185 8.92 4.99 0.51
CA HIS A 185 7.72 4.59 -0.21
C HIS A 185 6.60 4.18 0.77
N ILE A 186 5.37 4.62 0.50
CA ILE A 186 4.16 4.25 1.23
C ILE A 186 3.39 3.24 0.39
N GLY A 187 3.05 2.08 0.95
CA GLY A 187 2.47 0.92 0.27
C GLY A 187 1.02 1.07 -0.21
N ILE A 188 0.48 2.29 -0.28
CA ILE A 188 -0.84 2.56 -0.85
C ILE A 188 -0.73 2.83 -2.34
N TYR A 189 -1.64 2.25 -3.13
CA TYR A 189 -1.61 2.37 -4.59
C TYR A 189 -2.99 2.66 -5.16
N ALA A 190 -3.02 3.48 -6.21
CA ALA A 190 -4.15 3.58 -7.12
C ALA A 190 -3.78 3.00 -8.48
N TYR A 191 -4.69 2.26 -9.09
CA TYR A 191 -4.51 1.60 -10.38
C TYR A 191 -5.68 1.91 -11.31
N ARG A 192 -5.41 2.09 -12.61
CA ARG A 192 -6.44 1.94 -13.63
C ARG A 192 -6.70 0.46 -13.88
N ILE A 193 -7.95 0.07 -14.11
CA ILE A 193 -8.31 -1.33 -14.38
C ILE A 193 -7.57 -1.87 -15.62
N SER A 194 -7.39 -1.05 -16.67
CA SER A 194 -6.58 -1.44 -17.83
C SER A 194 -5.17 -1.89 -17.46
N THR A 195 -4.53 -1.18 -16.54
CA THR A 195 -3.17 -1.49 -16.07
C THR A 195 -3.14 -2.72 -15.16
N LEU A 196 -4.15 -2.91 -14.29
CA LEU A 196 -4.29 -4.14 -13.51
C LEU A 196 -4.45 -5.37 -14.41
N ASN A 197 -5.26 -5.26 -15.48
CA ASN A 197 -5.46 -6.34 -16.44
C ASN A 197 -4.17 -6.72 -17.18
N GLN A 198 -3.32 -5.73 -17.47
CA GLN A 198 -1.98 -5.99 -18.06
C GLN A 198 -1.06 -6.66 -17.05
N PHE A 199 -1.01 -6.15 -15.81
CA PHE A 199 -0.14 -6.66 -14.75
C PHE A 199 -0.28 -8.17 -14.53
N VAL A 200 -1.51 -8.68 -14.44
CA VAL A 200 -1.75 -10.12 -14.21
C VAL A 200 -1.39 -10.99 -15.41
N SER A 201 -1.20 -10.40 -16.60
CA SER A 201 -0.74 -11.09 -17.79
C SER A 201 0.79 -11.20 -17.88
N TRP A 202 1.53 -10.38 -17.13
CA TRP A 202 2.98 -10.36 -17.17
C TRP A 202 3.61 -11.41 -16.25
N PRO A 203 4.64 -12.12 -16.71
CA PRO A 203 5.47 -12.94 -15.83
C PRO A 203 6.13 -12.11 -14.72
N ILE A 204 6.39 -12.75 -13.57
CA ILE A 204 7.10 -12.13 -12.46
C ILE A 204 8.48 -11.65 -12.93
N ALA A 205 8.78 -10.36 -12.71
CA ALA A 205 10.02 -9.72 -13.11
C ALA A 205 11.21 -10.17 -12.24
N THR A 206 12.42 -10.16 -12.82
CA THR A 206 13.63 -10.56 -12.08
C THR A 206 13.90 -9.63 -10.89
N LEU A 207 13.73 -8.32 -11.07
CA LEU A 207 13.89 -7.34 -9.98
C LEU A 207 12.84 -7.53 -8.89
N GLU A 208 11.58 -7.76 -9.26
CA GLU A 208 10.50 -8.06 -8.33
C GLU A 208 10.84 -9.25 -7.42
N ARG A 209 11.34 -10.35 -7.99
CA ARG A 209 11.77 -11.53 -7.22
C ARG A 209 12.94 -11.26 -6.28
N LYS A 210 13.88 -10.40 -6.69
CA LYS A 210 15.08 -10.09 -5.88
C LYS A 210 14.76 -9.18 -4.71
N GLU A 211 13.98 -8.14 -4.95
CA GLU A 211 13.62 -7.13 -3.96
C GLU A 211 12.34 -7.51 -3.18
N LEU A 212 11.56 -8.49 -3.65
CA LEU A 212 10.21 -8.81 -3.15
C LEU A 212 9.32 -7.56 -3.13
N LEU A 213 9.32 -6.83 -4.26
CA LEU A 213 8.58 -5.58 -4.49
C LEU A 213 7.77 -5.71 -5.79
N GLU A 214 6.44 -5.92 -5.66
CA GLU A 214 5.53 -6.13 -6.81
C GLU A 214 5.53 -4.96 -7.80
N GLN A 215 5.66 -3.73 -7.32
CA GLN A 215 5.64 -2.53 -8.16
C GLN A 215 6.78 -2.49 -9.19
N LEU A 216 7.87 -3.21 -8.95
CA LEU A 216 8.96 -3.33 -9.92
C LEU A 216 8.54 -4.08 -11.19
N ARG A 217 7.48 -4.89 -11.16
CA ARG A 217 6.92 -5.54 -12.36
C ARG A 217 6.34 -4.50 -13.32
N PHE A 218 5.59 -3.51 -12.83
CA PHE A 218 5.09 -2.43 -13.67
C PHE A 218 6.23 -1.73 -14.41
N MET A 219 7.27 -1.30 -13.69
CA MET A 219 8.43 -0.63 -14.28
C MET A 219 9.21 -1.51 -15.26
N TRP A 220 9.34 -2.80 -14.92
CA TRP A 220 10.02 -3.78 -15.79
C TRP A 220 9.38 -3.91 -17.17
N TYR A 221 8.04 -3.82 -17.22
CA TYR A 221 7.28 -3.88 -18.47
C TYR A 221 6.96 -2.50 -19.06
N GLY A 222 7.63 -1.44 -18.59
CA GLY A 222 7.56 -0.09 -19.16
C GLY A 222 6.39 0.76 -18.69
N GLU A 223 5.59 0.27 -17.71
CA GLU A 223 4.54 1.10 -17.10
C GLU A 223 5.16 2.11 -16.13
N ARG A 224 4.66 3.34 -16.19
CA ARG A 224 5.15 4.45 -15.36
C ARG A 224 4.30 4.59 -14.10
N ILE A 225 4.97 4.78 -12.98
CA ILE A 225 4.31 4.97 -11.67
C ILE A 225 4.49 6.41 -11.24
N HIS A 226 3.38 7.13 -11.05
CA HIS A 226 3.42 8.45 -10.44
C HIS A 226 3.58 8.32 -8.92
N VAL A 227 4.45 9.14 -8.34
CA VAL A 227 4.75 9.15 -6.91
C VAL A 227 4.68 10.60 -6.42
N ASP A 228 3.91 10.85 -5.38
CA ASP A 228 3.77 12.17 -4.78
C ASP A 228 4.01 12.13 -3.28
N LYS A 229 4.38 13.27 -2.69
CA LYS A 229 4.53 13.39 -1.24
C LYS A 229 3.16 13.26 -0.57
N ALA A 230 3.06 12.42 0.45
CA ALA A 230 1.85 12.31 1.26
C ALA A 230 1.50 13.65 1.91
N VAL A 231 0.23 14.05 1.81
CA VAL A 231 -0.28 15.31 2.41
C VAL A 231 -0.43 15.21 3.92
N ILE A 232 -0.41 14.02 4.45
CA ILE A 232 -0.52 13.69 5.87
C ILE A 232 0.43 12.53 6.18
N GLU A 233 0.95 12.49 7.40
CA GLU A 233 1.74 11.35 7.87
C GLU A 233 0.93 10.05 7.81
N VAL A 234 1.52 9.01 7.20
CA VAL A 234 0.90 7.69 7.08
C VAL A 234 1.58 6.73 8.04
N PRO A 235 0.90 6.29 9.11
CA PRO A 235 1.44 5.30 10.04
C PRO A 235 1.85 4.02 9.33
N ARG A 236 2.85 3.33 9.88
CA ARG A 236 3.28 2.03 9.36
C ARG A 236 2.19 0.97 9.59
N GLY A 237 2.09 0.03 8.67
CA GLY A 237 1.23 -1.15 8.83
C GLY A 237 1.70 -2.05 9.97
N VAL A 238 0.80 -2.90 10.45
CA VAL A 238 1.08 -3.86 11.52
C VAL A 238 1.64 -5.14 10.92
N ASP A 239 2.91 -5.42 11.13
CA ASP A 239 3.58 -6.61 10.60
C ASP A 239 4.04 -7.58 11.70
N THR A 240 4.31 -7.06 12.90
CA THR A 240 4.80 -7.80 14.05
C THR A 240 3.85 -7.66 15.25
N LYS A 241 4.13 -8.39 16.33
CA LYS A 241 3.37 -8.22 17.59
C LYS A 241 3.66 -6.86 18.23
N GLU A 242 4.88 -6.40 18.10
CA GLU A 242 5.32 -5.09 18.60
C GLU A 242 4.54 -3.97 17.91
N ASP A 243 4.40 -4.02 16.57
CA ASP A 243 3.57 -3.07 15.83
C ASP A 243 2.11 -3.08 16.30
N LEU A 244 1.57 -4.28 16.56
CA LEU A 244 0.20 -4.43 17.06
C LEU A 244 0.02 -3.78 18.44
N GLU A 245 0.97 -4.00 19.35
CA GLU A 245 0.95 -3.41 20.69
C GLU A 245 1.05 -1.88 20.64
N ASP A 246 1.88 -1.35 19.75
CA ASP A 246 2.05 0.10 19.57
C ASP A 246 0.77 0.74 19.01
N VAL A 247 0.11 0.12 18.05
CA VAL A 247 -1.20 0.59 17.55
C VAL A 247 -2.27 0.55 18.64
N ILE A 248 -2.28 -0.50 19.48
CA ILE A 248 -3.22 -0.58 20.62
C ILE A 248 -2.96 0.57 21.60
N LYS A 249 -1.69 0.85 21.97
CA LYS A 249 -1.32 1.97 22.84
C LYS A 249 -1.79 3.30 22.28
N LEU A 250 -1.48 3.58 21.00
CA LEU A 250 -1.88 4.82 20.33
C LEU A 250 -3.39 5.06 20.39
N LEU A 251 -4.19 4.02 20.18
CA LEU A 251 -5.65 4.12 20.20
C LEU A 251 -6.23 4.21 21.61
N THR A 252 -5.49 3.76 22.64
CA THR A 252 -5.95 3.82 24.04
C THR A 252 -5.58 5.16 24.69
N THR A 253 -4.51 5.81 24.24
CA THR A 253 -4.05 7.10 24.77
C THR A 253 -4.85 8.28 24.21
N ASN A 254 -5.55 8.11 23.09
CA ASN A 254 -6.37 9.15 22.44
C ASN A 254 -7.87 9.02 22.77
N LEU A 255 -8.25 8.19 23.74
CA LEU A 255 -9.58 8.08 24.36
C LEU A 255 -9.59 8.76 25.75
#